data_690cc237dc45019b832a6605fbb790a9
#
_entry.id   690cc237dc45019b832a6605fbb790a9
#
_cell.length_a   1.000
_cell.length_b   1.000
_cell.length_c   1.000
_cell.angle_alpha   90.00
_cell.angle_beta   90.00
_cell.angle_gamma   90.00
#
_symmetry.space_group_name_H-M   'P 1'
#
loop_
_entity.id
_entity.type
_entity.pdbx_description
1 polymer ?
#
loop_
_entity_poly.entity_id
_entity_poly.type
_entity_poly.pdbx_seq_one_letter_code
_entity_poly.pdbx_strand_id
1 'polypeptide(L)'
;MVKEILIKEKITSDLDLHIVADLPSYSGLGTSSAFTVGLMSLLKSSRKINISKNQLARDSIKFERNTLGESVGFQDQIHASYGGFNKIEIDNENIKVTALNFDKKKLQQNLFLVFTGLTRKADDIEKKKIKRIKINMKHLDKINEISEFAYKLIKKNKIDE
;
A
#
# COMPACT_ATOMS: atom_id res chain seq x y z
N MET A 1 7.91 14.47 5.09
CA MET A 1 6.94 13.94 4.11
C MET A 1 6.14 15.03 3.41
N VAL A 2 5.22 15.80 4.09
CA VAL A 2 4.40 16.83 3.42
C VAL A 2 5.26 17.81 2.61
N LYS A 3 6.23 18.45 3.26
CA LYS A 3 7.16 19.39 2.61
C LYS A 3 7.80 18.79 1.34
N GLU A 4 8.29 17.55 1.43
CA GLU A 4 8.96 16.90 0.31
C GLU A 4 7.98 16.58 -0.85
N ILE A 5 6.71 16.26 -0.54
CA ILE A 5 5.68 16.09 -1.56
C ILE A 5 5.38 17.41 -2.25
N LEU A 6 5.23 18.50 -1.49
CA LEU A 6 4.99 19.83 -2.07
C LEU A 6 6.14 20.26 -2.98
N ILE A 7 7.39 20.06 -2.55
CA ILE A 7 8.58 20.34 -3.37
C ILE A 7 8.56 19.49 -4.66
N LYS A 8 8.35 18.18 -4.53
CA LYS A 8 8.27 17.26 -5.67
C LYS A 8 7.19 17.66 -6.68
N GLU A 9 6.03 18.02 -6.17
CA GLU A 9 4.88 18.43 -6.98
C GLU A 9 4.98 19.92 -7.43
N LYS A 10 6.07 20.62 -7.09
CA LYS A 10 6.32 22.02 -7.45
C LYS A 10 5.18 22.95 -7.04
N ILE A 11 4.68 22.76 -5.83
CA ILE A 11 3.66 23.65 -5.27
C ILE A 11 4.35 24.88 -4.71
N THR A 12 4.04 26.04 -5.28
CA THR A 12 4.63 27.36 -4.93
C THR A 12 3.60 28.36 -4.43
N SER A 13 2.33 28.01 -4.48
CA SER A 13 1.22 28.84 -3.96
C SER A 13 0.95 28.52 -2.50
N ASP A 14 0.36 29.48 -1.79
CA ASP A 14 -0.17 29.27 -0.46
C ASP A 14 -1.22 28.17 -0.49
N LEU A 15 -1.11 27.25 0.44
CA LEU A 15 -1.98 26.09 0.55
C LEU A 15 -2.28 25.82 2.02
N ASP A 16 -3.56 25.85 2.37
CA ASP A 16 -4.04 25.33 3.64
C ASP A 16 -4.30 23.83 3.52
N LEU A 17 -3.59 23.03 4.32
CA LEU A 17 -3.70 21.59 4.33
C LEU A 17 -4.17 21.09 5.70
N HIS A 18 -5.40 20.60 5.75
CA HIS A 18 -5.95 19.97 6.94
C HIS A 18 -5.87 18.44 6.81
N ILE A 19 -5.22 17.80 7.77
CA ILE A 19 -5.05 16.35 7.80
C ILE A 19 -5.85 15.79 8.96
N VAL A 20 -6.81 14.94 8.65
CA VAL A 20 -7.63 14.22 9.64
C VAL A 20 -7.48 12.72 9.39
N ALA A 21 -7.30 11.94 10.44
CA ALA A 21 -7.16 10.50 10.35
C ALA A 21 -7.87 9.81 11.52
N ASP A 22 -8.65 8.79 11.21
CA ASP A 22 -9.35 7.96 12.20
C ASP A 22 -8.44 6.88 12.82
N LEU A 23 -7.33 6.59 12.16
CA LEU A 23 -6.40 5.53 12.58
C LEU A 23 -5.10 6.15 13.14
N PRO A 24 -4.55 5.57 14.21
CA PRO A 24 -3.28 6.03 14.75
C PRO A 24 -2.14 5.81 13.76
N SER A 25 -1.17 6.71 13.76
CA SER A 25 0.06 6.56 12.99
C SER A 25 0.85 5.33 13.46
N TYR A 26 1.64 4.74 12.57
CA TYR A 26 2.48 3.57 12.86
C TYR A 26 1.71 2.33 13.33
N SER A 27 0.44 2.21 12.97
CA SER A 27 -0.42 1.05 13.30
C SER A 27 -0.15 -0.19 12.44
N GLY A 28 0.68 -0.09 11.41
CA GLY A 28 0.97 -1.18 10.48
C GLY A 28 -0.10 -1.39 9.40
N LEU A 29 -1.03 -0.44 9.26
CA LEU A 29 -2.12 -0.49 8.28
C LEU A 29 -1.83 0.26 6.97
N GLY A 30 -0.57 0.57 6.68
CA GLY A 30 -0.17 1.27 5.46
C GLY A 30 -0.59 2.74 5.43
N THR A 31 -0.89 3.35 6.59
CA THR A 31 -1.39 4.74 6.68
C THR A 31 -0.42 5.76 6.11
N SER A 32 0.89 5.55 6.24
CA SER A 32 1.92 6.43 5.67
C SER A 32 1.85 6.47 4.15
N SER A 33 1.85 5.30 3.51
CA SER A 33 1.77 5.19 2.05
C SER A 33 0.41 5.64 1.51
N ALA A 34 -0.68 5.37 2.24
CA ALA A 34 -2.01 5.88 1.89
C ALA A 34 -2.04 7.42 1.91
N PHE A 35 -1.37 8.04 2.89
CA PHE A 35 -1.22 9.49 2.96
C PHE A 35 -0.39 10.02 1.77
N THR A 36 0.75 9.41 1.47
CA THR A 36 1.59 9.78 0.31
C THR A 36 0.79 9.76 -0.99
N VAL A 37 0.10 8.64 -1.25
CA VAL A 37 -0.72 8.45 -2.45
C VAL A 37 -1.86 9.47 -2.49
N GLY A 38 -2.56 9.64 -1.38
CA GLY A 38 -3.70 10.57 -1.28
C GLY A 38 -3.29 12.01 -1.54
N LEU A 39 -2.22 12.49 -0.89
CA LEU A 39 -1.74 13.86 -1.08
C LEU A 39 -1.22 14.08 -2.51
N MET A 40 -0.45 13.16 -3.06
CA MET A 40 0.03 13.28 -4.45
C MET A 40 -1.15 13.28 -5.45
N SER A 41 -2.15 12.44 -5.23
CA SER A 41 -3.36 12.41 -6.05
C SER A 41 -4.14 13.71 -5.96
N LEU A 42 -4.34 14.23 -4.75
CA LEU A 42 -5.03 15.50 -4.49
C LEU A 42 -4.35 16.66 -5.22
N LEU A 43 -3.03 16.82 -5.04
CA LEU A 43 -2.27 17.91 -5.66
C LEU A 43 -2.25 17.83 -7.19
N LYS A 44 -2.22 16.63 -7.77
CA LYS A 44 -2.35 16.45 -9.22
C LYS A 44 -3.76 16.80 -9.70
N SER A 45 -4.78 16.33 -9.00
CA SER A 45 -6.18 16.62 -9.34
C SER A 45 -6.52 18.11 -9.25
N SER A 46 -6.04 18.81 -8.23
CA SER A 46 -6.25 20.26 -8.08
C SER A 46 -5.69 21.07 -9.25
N ARG A 47 -4.63 20.54 -9.88
CA ARG A 47 -4.02 21.12 -11.10
C ARG A 47 -4.57 20.53 -12.41
N LYS A 48 -5.64 19.73 -12.35
CA LYS A 48 -6.24 19.04 -13.50
C LYS A 48 -5.27 18.12 -14.23
N ILE A 49 -4.25 17.60 -13.54
CA ILE A 49 -3.30 16.63 -14.08
C ILE A 49 -3.90 15.24 -13.96
N ASN A 50 -4.19 14.63 -15.10
CA ASN A 50 -4.71 13.26 -15.15
C ASN A 50 -3.56 12.26 -14.97
N ILE A 51 -3.67 11.37 -14.01
CA ILE A 51 -2.67 10.35 -13.74
C ILE A 51 -3.33 8.98 -13.62
N SER A 52 -2.75 7.96 -14.23
CA SER A 52 -3.25 6.59 -14.09
C SER A 52 -2.94 6.05 -12.68
N LYS A 53 -3.75 5.11 -12.20
CA LYS A 53 -3.54 4.41 -10.92
C LYS A 53 -2.15 3.75 -10.85
N ASN A 54 -1.72 3.15 -11.94
CA ASN A 54 -0.39 2.53 -12.05
C ASN A 54 0.72 3.58 -11.89
N GLN A 55 0.62 4.70 -12.61
CA GLN A 55 1.61 5.76 -12.53
C GLN A 55 1.64 6.38 -11.13
N LEU A 56 0.48 6.62 -10.52
CA LEU A 56 0.38 7.14 -9.16
C LEU A 56 1.06 6.19 -8.15
N ALA A 57 0.81 4.89 -8.26
CA ALA A 57 1.47 3.89 -7.41
C ALA A 57 2.99 3.93 -7.57
N ARG A 58 3.49 3.93 -8.83
CA ARG A 58 4.93 3.99 -9.12
C ARG A 58 5.58 5.28 -8.63
N ASP A 59 4.93 6.41 -8.82
CA ASP A 59 5.44 7.71 -8.37
C ASP A 59 5.54 7.78 -6.85
N SER A 60 4.55 7.18 -6.15
CA SER A 60 4.52 7.12 -4.68
C SER A 60 5.61 6.17 -4.14
N ILE A 61 5.80 5.01 -4.76
CA ILE A 61 6.89 4.08 -4.41
C ILE A 61 8.25 4.74 -4.59
N LYS A 62 8.47 5.39 -5.74
CA LYS A 62 9.72 6.11 -6.02
C LYS A 62 9.96 7.25 -5.02
N PHE A 63 8.90 7.95 -4.64
CA PHE A 63 8.99 9.02 -3.66
C PHE A 63 9.42 8.51 -2.29
N GLU A 64 8.76 7.49 -1.76
CA GLU A 64 9.09 6.95 -0.45
C GLU A 64 10.50 6.35 -0.42
N ARG A 65 10.89 5.62 -1.46
CA ARG A 65 12.23 5.01 -1.54
C ARG A 65 13.35 5.99 -1.80
N ASN A 66 13.20 6.85 -2.79
CA ASN A 66 14.31 7.66 -3.30
C ASN A 66 14.35 9.04 -2.66
N THR A 67 13.21 9.62 -2.28
CA THR A 67 13.16 10.96 -1.67
C THR A 67 13.16 10.89 -0.16
N LEU A 68 12.37 9.99 0.43
CA LEU A 68 12.35 9.80 1.88
C LEU A 68 13.41 8.83 2.38
N GLY A 69 14.01 8.02 1.50
CA GLY A 69 15.03 7.03 1.86
C GLY A 69 14.49 5.85 2.66
N GLU A 70 13.19 5.59 2.57
CA GLU A 70 12.53 4.52 3.34
C GLU A 70 12.64 3.16 2.64
N SER A 71 12.92 2.12 3.41
CA SER A 71 12.93 0.74 2.91
C SER A 71 11.51 0.17 2.91
N VAL A 72 10.68 0.67 1.98
CA VAL A 72 9.28 0.24 1.85
C VAL A 72 9.08 -0.79 0.74
N GLY A 73 8.06 -1.63 0.91
CA GLY A 73 7.56 -2.52 -0.13
C GLY A 73 6.85 -1.77 -1.26
N PHE A 74 6.11 -2.50 -2.09
CA PHE A 74 5.28 -1.94 -3.17
C PHE A 74 3.79 -1.98 -2.83
N GLN A 75 3.44 -2.78 -1.85
CA GLN A 75 2.08 -3.26 -1.61
C GLN A 75 1.13 -2.13 -1.20
N ASP A 76 1.52 -1.35 -0.21
CA ASP A 76 0.66 -0.33 0.40
C ASP A 76 0.31 0.78 -0.58
N GLN A 77 1.31 1.26 -1.36
CA GLN A 77 1.11 2.30 -2.38
C GLN A 77 0.22 1.80 -3.52
N ILE A 78 0.35 0.53 -3.91
CA ILE A 78 -0.50 -0.07 -4.95
C ILE A 78 -1.94 -0.15 -4.45
N HIS A 79 -2.16 -0.69 -3.25
CA HIS A 79 -3.51 -0.78 -2.68
C HIS A 79 -4.16 0.60 -2.52
N ALA A 80 -3.43 1.58 -2.01
CA ALA A 80 -3.92 2.95 -1.87
C ALA A 80 -4.29 3.60 -3.21
N SER A 81 -3.50 3.33 -4.27
CA SER A 81 -3.73 3.91 -5.61
C SER A 81 -4.89 3.25 -6.35
N TYR A 82 -5.05 1.94 -6.21
CA TYR A 82 -6.07 1.19 -6.95
C TYR A 82 -7.41 1.14 -6.22
N GLY A 83 -7.37 1.05 -4.89
CA GLY A 83 -8.55 0.80 -4.08
C GLY A 83 -9.17 -0.57 -4.34
N GLY A 84 -10.16 -0.94 -3.55
CA GLY A 84 -10.87 -2.20 -3.71
C GLY A 84 -10.10 -3.41 -3.17
N PHE A 85 -10.46 -4.60 -3.63
CA PHE A 85 -9.81 -5.85 -3.26
C PHE A 85 -9.15 -6.46 -4.50
N ASN A 86 -7.85 -6.66 -4.47
CA ASN A 86 -7.07 -6.98 -5.65
C ASN A 86 -6.07 -8.10 -5.39
N LYS A 87 -5.83 -8.92 -6.41
CA LYS A 87 -4.60 -9.70 -6.52
C LYS A 87 -3.54 -8.81 -7.15
N ILE A 88 -2.40 -8.69 -6.48
CA ILE A 88 -1.24 -7.94 -6.97
C ILE A 88 -0.13 -8.95 -7.28
N GLU A 89 0.31 -8.95 -8.52
CA GLU A 89 1.43 -9.76 -9.00
C GLU A 89 2.57 -8.80 -9.35
N ILE A 90 3.74 -9.03 -8.75
CA ILE A 90 4.93 -8.21 -8.96
C ILE A 90 6.04 -9.11 -9.50
N ASP A 91 6.47 -8.82 -10.71
CA ASP A 91 7.60 -9.46 -11.34
C ASP A 91 8.61 -8.40 -11.77
N ASN A 92 9.70 -8.32 -11.02
CA ASN A 92 10.69 -7.24 -11.14
C ASN A 92 10.02 -5.85 -11.03
N GLU A 93 9.99 -5.09 -12.12
CA GLU A 93 9.33 -3.79 -12.18
C GLU A 93 7.89 -3.86 -12.73
N ASN A 94 7.43 -5.03 -13.16
CA ASN A 94 6.10 -5.19 -13.70
C ASN A 94 5.09 -5.40 -12.56
N ILE A 95 4.11 -4.51 -12.50
CA ILE A 95 3.01 -4.57 -11.53
C ILE A 95 1.74 -4.89 -12.30
N LYS A 96 1.16 -6.05 -12.01
CA LYS A 96 -0.14 -6.47 -12.54
C LYS A 96 -1.15 -6.50 -11.41
N VAL A 97 -2.23 -5.75 -11.55
CA VAL A 97 -3.30 -5.65 -10.55
C VAL A 97 -4.58 -6.21 -11.16
N THR A 98 -5.11 -7.25 -10.54
CA THR A 98 -6.35 -7.89 -10.94
C THR A 98 -7.41 -7.66 -9.87
N ALA A 99 -8.44 -6.88 -10.19
CA ALA A 99 -9.56 -6.66 -9.27
C ALA A 99 -10.34 -7.96 -9.06
N LEU A 100 -10.66 -8.26 -7.80
CA LEU A 100 -11.40 -9.44 -7.42
C LEU A 100 -12.84 -9.03 -7.09
N ASN A 101 -13.78 -9.65 -7.79
CA ASN A 101 -15.20 -9.47 -7.53
C ASN A 101 -15.71 -10.63 -6.68
N PHE A 102 -16.05 -10.34 -5.43
CA PHE A 102 -16.61 -11.32 -4.49
C PHE A 102 -17.42 -10.59 -3.41
N ASP A 103 -18.13 -11.34 -2.59
CA ASP A 103 -18.92 -10.80 -1.49
C ASP A 103 -18.02 -10.29 -0.35
N LYS A 104 -17.68 -9.00 -0.42
CA LYS A 104 -16.84 -8.32 0.59
C LYS A 104 -17.51 -8.28 1.96
N LYS A 105 -18.84 -8.22 2.01
CA LYS A 105 -19.58 -8.17 3.28
C LYS A 105 -19.40 -9.48 4.04
N LYS A 106 -19.49 -10.60 3.34
CA LYS A 106 -19.25 -11.92 3.93
C LYS A 106 -17.85 -12.02 4.54
N LEU A 107 -16.83 -11.54 3.84
CA LEU A 107 -15.48 -11.51 4.39
C LEU A 107 -15.38 -10.59 5.63
N GLN A 108 -15.93 -9.39 5.55
CA GLN A 108 -15.90 -8.42 6.66
C GLN A 108 -16.57 -8.95 7.93
N GLN A 109 -17.66 -9.73 7.82
CA GLN A 109 -18.35 -10.30 8.95
C GLN A 109 -17.51 -11.34 9.73
N ASN A 110 -16.47 -11.88 9.10
CA ASN A 110 -15.56 -12.87 9.68
C ASN A 110 -14.21 -12.28 10.11
N LEU A 111 -14.05 -10.96 10.05
CA LEU A 111 -12.81 -10.29 10.40
C LEU A 111 -13.01 -9.30 11.54
N PHE A 112 -12.05 -9.28 12.46
CA PHE A 112 -11.95 -8.30 13.54
C PHE A 112 -10.63 -7.56 13.43
N LEU A 113 -10.69 -6.25 13.56
CA LEU A 113 -9.49 -5.42 13.70
C LEU A 113 -9.28 -5.11 15.18
N VAL A 114 -8.16 -5.60 15.73
CA VAL A 114 -7.81 -5.37 17.13
C VAL A 114 -6.55 -4.52 17.19
N PHE A 115 -6.64 -3.34 17.79
CA PHE A 115 -5.47 -2.52 18.05
C PHE A 115 -4.72 -3.05 19.27
N THR A 116 -3.47 -3.46 19.07
CA THR A 116 -2.63 -4.07 20.12
C THR A 116 -2.00 -3.06 21.08
N GLY A 117 -2.17 -1.75 20.83
CA GLY A 117 -1.48 -0.69 21.58
C GLY A 117 -0.01 -0.50 21.18
N LEU A 118 0.52 -1.34 20.31
CA LEU A 118 1.91 -1.26 19.87
C LEU A 118 2.00 -0.51 18.53
N THR A 119 2.84 0.50 18.51
CA THR A 119 3.17 1.25 17.29
C THR A 119 4.62 1.01 16.90
N ARG A 120 4.91 0.93 15.60
CA ARG A 120 6.27 0.69 15.08
C ARG A 120 6.43 1.24 13.68
N LYS A 121 7.64 1.69 13.37
CA LYS A 121 7.98 2.13 12.01
C LYS A 121 8.12 0.92 11.09
N ALA A 122 7.46 0.95 9.93
CA ALA A 122 7.55 -0.11 8.93
C ALA A 122 8.98 -0.28 8.40
N ASP A 123 9.71 0.81 8.20
CA ASP A 123 11.10 0.83 7.73
C ASP A 123 12.04 -0.05 8.58
N ASP A 124 11.93 -0.01 9.91
CA ASP A 124 12.77 -0.82 10.81
C ASP A 124 12.52 -2.32 10.63
N ILE A 125 11.28 -2.69 10.31
CA ILE A 125 10.89 -4.09 10.09
C ILE A 125 11.38 -4.55 8.74
N GLU A 126 11.18 -3.75 7.71
CA GLU A 126 11.60 -4.09 6.34
C GLU A 126 13.13 -4.23 6.25
N LYS A 127 13.90 -3.36 6.89
CA LYS A 127 15.37 -3.52 7.00
C LYS A 127 15.79 -4.85 7.63
N LYS A 128 15.06 -5.30 8.66
CA LYS A 128 15.33 -6.60 9.30
C LYS A 128 14.95 -7.77 8.39
N LYS A 129 13.83 -7.67 7.65
CA LYS A 129 13.40 -8.69 6.69
C LYS A 129 14.40 -8.84 5.53
N ILE A 130 14.84 -7.72 4.96
CA ILE A 130 15.82 -7.70 3.86
C ILE A 130 17.12 -8.41 4.28
N LYS A 131 17.64 -8.13 5.48
CA LYS A 131 18.84 -8.79 5.99
C LYS A 131 18.68 -10.32 6.15
N ARG A 132 17.46 -10.81 6.32
CA ARG A 132 17.16 -12.22 6.53
C ARG A 132 16.53 -12.92 5.34
N ILE A 133 16.49 -12.26 4.19
CA ILE A 133 15.74 -12.76 3.02
C ILE A 133 16.17 -14.17 2.62
N LYS A 134 17.48 -14.44 2.57
CA LYS A 134 18.01 -15.77 2.21
C LYS A 134 17.56 -16.89 3.18
N ILE A 135 17.46 -16.57 4.46
CA ILE A 135 17.02 -17.52 5.50
C ILE A 135 15.50 -17.75 5.39
N ASN A 136 14.77 -16.72 4.98
CA ASN A 136 13.31 -16.73 4.95
C ASN A 136 12.72 -17.22 3.60
N MET A 137 13.53 -17.59 2.63
CA MET A 137 13.05 -18.00 1.29
C MET A 137 11.94 -19.06 1.36
N LYS A 138 12.13 -20.13 2.12
CA LYS A 138 11.10 -21.19 2.28
C LYS A 138 9.77 -20.64 2.83
N HIS A 139 9.82 -19.65 3.70
CA HIS A 139 8.60 -19.02 4.24
C HIS A 139 7.93 -18.12 3.20
N LEU A 140 8.72 -17.44 2.36
CA LEU A 140 8.20 -16.62 1.27
C LEU A 140 7.52 -17.50 0.20
N ASP A 141 8.13 -18.64 -0.16
CA ASP A 141 7.53 -19.62 -1.07
C ASP A 141 6.20 -20.13 -0.51
N LYS A 142 6.16 -20.43 0.79
CA LYS A 142 4.93 -20.88 1.44
C LYS A 142 3.84 -19.80 1.49
N ILE A 143 4.21 -18.54 1.73
CA ILE A 143 3.29 -17.40 1.67
C ILE A 143 2.71 -17.27 0.26
N ASN A 144 3.54 -17.43 -0.77
CA ASN A 144 3.10 -17.38 -2.15
C ASN A 144 2.11 -18.51 -2.48
N GLU A 145 2.38 -19.75 -2.07
CA GLU A 145 1.47 -20.90 -2.23
C GLU A 145 0.11 -20.61 -1.56
N ILE A 146 0.12 -20.12 -0.32
CA ILE A 146 -1.11 -19.78 0.41
C ILE A 146 -1.87 -18.67 -0.31
N SER A 147 -1.17 -17.66 -0.80
CA SER A 147 -1.79 -16.55 -1.54
C SER A 147 -2.47 -17.03 -2.82
N GLU A 148 -1.81 -17.92 -3.59
CA GLU A 148 -2.40 -18.51 -4.79
C GLU A 148 -3.59 -19.43 -4.47
N PHE A 149 -3.53 -20.17 -3.37
CA PHE A 149 -4.66 -20.98 -2.91
C PHE A 149 -5.85 -20.11 -2.52
N ALA A 150 -5.63 -19.09 -1.69
CA ALA A 150 -6.65 -18.11 -1.30
C ALA A 150 -7.29 -17.43 -2.52
N TYR A 151 -6.47 -17.03 -3.51
CA TYR A 151 -6.99 -16.47 -4.76
C TYR A 151 -7.96 -17.42 -5.48
N LYS A 152 -7.63 -18.72 -5.55
CA LYS A 152 -8.50 -19.72 -6.18
C LYS A 152 -9.83 -19.89 -5.44
N LEU A 153 -9.81 -19.86 -4.10
CA LEU A 153 -11.03 -19.94 -3.27
C LEU A 153 -11.90 -18.70 -3.47
N ILE A 154 -11.32 -17.51 -3.37
CA ILE A 154 -12.03 -16.25 -3.57
C ILE A 154 -12.68 -16.20 -4.95
N LYS A 155 -11.97 -16.62 -6.00
CA LYS A 155 -12.50 -16.66 -7.37
C LYS A 155 -13.69 -17.61 -7.51
N LYS A 156 -13.75 -18.66 -6.69
CA LYS A 156 -14.88 -19.61 -6.64
C LYS A 156 -15.95 -19.19 -5.64
N ASN A 157 -15.81 -18.04 -5.00
CA ASN A 157 -16.69 -17.55 -3.92
C ASN A 157 -16.79 -18.49 -2.71
N LYS A 158 -15.69 -19.20 -2.41
CA LYS A 158 -15.57 -20.16 -1.31
C LYS A 158 -14.73 -19.53 -0.18
N ILE A 159 -15.35 -18.67 0.60
CA ILE A 159 -14.68 -17.91 1.67
C ILE A 159 -14.62 -18.71 2.98
N ASP A 160 -15.49 -19.71 3.14
CA ASP A 160 -15.59 -20.51 4.37
C ASP A 160 -14.64 -21.71 4.41
N GLU A 161 -13.89 -21.97 3.32
CA GLU A 161 -12.86 -23.01 3.18
C GLU A 161 -11.46 -22.45 3.42
#